data_1a592a3fd5f1e94d687002b0780e5d30
#
_entry.id   1a592a3fd5f1e94d687002b0780e5d30
#
_cell.length_a   1.000
_cell.length_b   1.000
_cell.length_c   1.000
_cell.angle_alpha   90.00
_cell.angle_beta   90.00
_cell.angle_gamma   90.00
#
_symmetry.space_group_name_H-M   'P 1'
#
loop_
_entity.id
_entity.type
_entity.pdbx_description
1 polymer ?
#
loop_
_entity_poly.entity_id
_entity_poly.type
_entity_poly.pdbx_seq_one_letter_code
_entity_poly.pdbx_strand_id
1 'polypeptide(L)'
;GASFVRDIIVILLIVAGIGIVLFGVSGTWPALVAVESGSMEPNLPTYSLVFVVDENRFGDWMTQEEAQASDASKVFNEYGDVIVYQPNGMTGVTPIIHRAITTVTKEESEALGFTGDAAHAGVITKGDNEVTNPYPDQFGSFPGYGISRMEPVKEEWIVGKAVFAIPLIGWVPLHLIESLLIAAVIIVCIEVVSRVLAKRKSKKR
;
A
#
# COMPACT_ATOMS: atom_id res chain seq x y z
N GLY A 1 -12.79 21.44 -30.96
CA GLY A 1 -12.32 20.01 -31.04
C GLY A 1 -10.83 19.86 -30.81
N ALA A 2 -9.96 20.58 -31.53
CA ALA A 2 -8.51 20.37 -31.49
C ALA A 2 -7.85 20.73 -30.13
N SER A 3 -8.33 21.76 -29.42
CA SER A 3 -7.83 22.12 -28.08
C SER A 3 -8.14 21.04 -27.06
N PHE A 4 -9.32 20.47 -27.06
CA PHE A 4 -9.74 19.39 -26.14
C PHE A 4 -8.89 18.13 -26.33
N VAL A 5 -8.64 17.70 -27.56
CA VAL A 5 -7.78 16.55 -27.87
C VAL A 5 -6.34 16.78 -27.39
N ARG A 6 -5.80 17.98 -27.65
CA ARG A 6 -4.48 18.37 -27.15
C ARG A 6 -4.41 18.32 -25.63
N ASP A 7 -5.42 18.83 -24.94
CA ASP A 7 -5.43 18.90 -23.47
C ASP A 7 -5.51 17.49 -22.87
N ILE A 8 -6.28 16.56 -23.46
CA ILE A 8 -6.27 15.14 -23.08
C ILE A 8 -4.88 14.52 -23.29
N ILE A 9 -4.25 14.75 -24.44
CA ILE A 9 -2.91 14.20 -24.72
C ILE A 9 -1.90 14.71 -23.69
N VAL A 10 -1.93 16.00 -23.36
CA VAL A 10 -1.04 16.59 -22.34
C VAL A 10 -1.25 15.93 -20.98
N ILE A 11 -2.51 15.74 -20.55
CA ILE A 11 -2.81 15.06 -19.27
C ILE A 11 -2.27 13.63 -19.28
N LEU A 12 -2.51 12.88 -20.35
CA LEU A 12 -2.00 11.50 -20.47
C LEU A 12 -0.47 11.44 -20.43
N LEU A 13 0.22 12.38 -21.07
CA LEU A 13 1.68 12.45 -21.03
C LEU A 13 2.21 12.80 -19.64
N ILE A 14 1.52 13.70 -18.90
CA ILE A 14 1.88 14.02 -17.52
C ILE A 14 1.70 12.79 -16.62
N VAL A 15 0.57 12.10 -16.72
CA VAL A 15 0.28 10.89 -15.93
C VAL A 15 1.29 9.78 -16.23
N ALA A 16 1.58 9.54 -17.51
CA ALA A 16 2.61 8.58 -17.92
C ALA A 16 4.00 8.97 -17.39
N GLY A 17 4.36 10.26 -17.47
CA GLY A 17 5.62 10.77 -16.94
C GLY A 17 5.74 10.54 -15.42
N ILE A 18 4.68 10.82 -14.65
CA ILE A 18 4.63 10.55 -13.21
C ILE A 18 4.80 9.05 -12.94
N GLY A 19 4.11 8.18 -13.68
CA GLY A 19 4.23 6.73 -13.55
C GLY A 19 5.66 6.23 -13.80
N ILE A 20 6.32 6.74 -14.84
CA ILE A 20 7.71 6.41 -15.16
C ILE A 20 8.66 6.85 -14.04
N VAL A 21 8.49 8.04 -13.50
CA VAL A 21 9.32 8.55 -12.39
C VAL A 21 9.09 7.70 -11.13
N LEU A 22 7.84 7.42 -10.78
CA LEU A 22 7.51 6.57 -9.64
C LEU A 22 8.13 5.18 -9.78
N PHE A 23 7.98 4.53 -10.91
CA PHE A 23 8.62 3.23 -11.19
C PHE A 23 10.14 3.33 -11.13
N GLY A 24 10.75 4.35 -11.74
CA GLY A 24 12.19 4.56 -11.73
C GLY A 24 12.76 4.75 -10.31
N VAL A 25 12.02 5.42 -9.43
CA VAL A 25 12.40 5.62 -8.02
C VAL A 25 12.11 4.38 -7.18
N SER A 26 10.94 3.78 -7.32
CA SER A 26 10.52 2.63 -6.49
C SER A 26 11.19 1.30 -6.91
N GLY A 27 11.40 1.08 -8.19
CA GLY A 27 11.87 -0.20 -8.73
C GLY A 27 10.79 -1.28 -8.81
N THR A 28 9.58 -1.02 -8.31
CA THR A 28 8.45 -1.97 -8.30
C THR A 28 7.17 -1.35 -8.82
N TRP A 29 6.18 -2.19 -9.13
CA TRP A 29 4.85 -1.76 -9.51
C TRP A 29 3.77 -2.61 -8.81
N PRO A 30 2.76 -1.98 -8.19
CA PRO A 30 2.54 -0.53 -8.08
C PRO A 30 3.48 0.13 -7.05
N ALA A 31 3.97 1.33 -7.37
CA ALA A 31 4.77 2.14 -6.46
C ALA A 31 3.95 2.81 -5.34
N LEU A 32 2.64 2.89 -5.50
CA LEU A 32 1.71 3.48 -4.54
C LEU A 32 0.58 2.49 -4.25
N VAL A 33 0.34 2.21 -2.97
CA VAL A 33 -0.72 1.32 -2.50
C VAL A 33 -1.59 2.05 -1.49
N ALA A 34 -2.90 1.99 -1.66
CA ALA A 34 -3.86 2.53 -0.70
C ALA A 34 -4.25 1.47 0.33
N VAL A 35 -4.23 1.83 1.61
CA VAL A 35 -4.59 0.94 2.72
C VAL A 35 -6.10 0.89 2.87
N GLU A 36 -6.68 -0.29 2.69
CA GLU A 36 -8.13 -0.51 2.73
C GLU A 36 -8.66 -0.91 4.11
N SER A 37 -7.81 -1.51 4.96
CA SER A 37 -8.22 -2.08 6.25
C SER A 37 -7.44 -1.50 7.43
N GLY A 38 -7.95 -1.69 8.63
CA GLY A 38 -7.30 -1.28 9.87
C GLY A 38 -6.31 -2.31 10.45
N SER A 39 -5.88 -3.32 9.69
CA SER A 39 -4.99 -4.39 10.19
C SER A 39 -3.62 -3.89 10.67
N MET A 40 -3.18 -2.74 10.18
CA MET A 40 -1.91 -2.10 10.52
C MET A 40 -2.07 -0.90 11.48
N GLU A 41 -3.29 -0.63 11.96
CA GLU A 41 -3.49 0.45 12.94
C GLU A 41 -2.88 0.08 14.30
N PRO A 42 -2.40 1.07 15.06
CA PRO A 42 -2.40 2.51 14.77
C PRO A 42 -1.25 2.98 13.89
N ASN A 43 -0.28 2.12 13.56
CA ASN A 43 1.01 2.49 12.96
C ASN A 43 0.88 2.89 11.49
N LEU A 44 -0.04 2.26 10.76
CA LEU A 44 -0.37 2.58 9.37
C LEU A 44 -1.89 2.69 9.25
N PRO A 45 -2.46 3.91 9.40
CA PRO A 45 -3.91 4.09 9.41
C PRO A 45 -4.60 3.73 8.09
N THR A 46 -5.85 3.28 8.21
CA THR A 46 -6.75 3.12 7.05
C THR A 46 -6.78 4.39 6.20
N TYR A 47 -6.90 4.24 4.89
CA TYR A 47 -6.84 5.32 3.89
C TYR A 47 -5.49 6.02 3.78
N SER A 48 -4.41 5.45 4.29
CA SER A 48 -3.07 5.91 3.97
C SER A 48 -2.70 5.55 2.53
N LEU A 49 -2.00 6.44 1.84
CA LEU A 49 -1.33 6.14 0.58
C LEU A 49 0.13 5.82 0.87
N VAL A 50 0.52 4.57 0.65
CA VAL A 50 1.84 4.02 0.99
C VAL A 50 2.74 4.05 -0.24
N PHE A 51 3.95 4.56 -0.08
CA PHE A 51 5.00 4.42 -1.08
C PHE A 51 5.74 3.11 -0.87
N VAL A 52 5.69 2.26 -1.89
CA VAL A 52 6.28 0.92 -1.92
C VAL A 52 7.49 0.94 -2.84
N VAL A 53 8.57 0.33 -2.41
CA VAL A 53 9.79 0.17 -3.19
C VAL A 53 10.14 -1.31 -3.31
N ASP A 54 10.93 -1.65 -4.33
CA ASP A 54 11.54 -2.98 -4.44
C ASP A 54 12.24 -3.35 -3.13
N GLU A 55 12.11 -4.60 -2.73
CA GLU A 55 12.55 -5.08 -1.41
C GLU A 55 14.03 -4.83 -1.13
N ASN A 56 14.87 -4.85 -2.15
CA ASN A 56 16.32 -4.62 -2.06
C ASN A 56 16.72 -3.15 -2.29
N ARG A 57 15.74 -2.25 -2.52
CA ARG A 57 16.01 -0.84 -2.79
C ARG A 57 16.11 -0.04 -1.49
N PHE A 58 17.09 0.86 -1.42
CA PHE A 58 17.39 1.67 -0.23
C PHE A 58 17.83 0.85 1.00
N GLY A 59 18.53 -0.27 0.79
CA GLY A 59 19.03 -1.19 1.79
C GLY A 59 18.15 -2.44 1.92
N ASP A 60 18.73 -3.47 2.53
CA ASP A 60 18.03 -4.73 2.77
C ASP A 60 16.90 -4.52 3.79
N TRP A 61 15.81 -5.28 3.65
CA TRP A 61 14.74 -5.28 4.63
C TRP A 61 15.06 -6.23 5.79
N MET A 62 14.49 -5.96 6.95
CA MET A 62 14.70 -6.74 8.18
C MET A 62 13.36 -7.19 8.75
N THR A 63 13.34 -8.40 9.28
CA THR A 63 12.26 -8.85 10.15
C THR A 63 12.26 -8.08 11.47
N GLN A 64 11.17 -8.16 12.22
CA GLN A 64 11.06 -7.56 13.54
C GLN A 64 12.12 -8.12 14.49
N GLU A 65 12.36 -9.43 14.43
CA GLU A 65 13.35 -10.12 15.25
C GLU A 65 14.78 -9.62 14.95
N GLU A 66 15.15 -9.53 13.69
CA GLU A 66 16.47 -9.02 13.25
C GLU A 66 16.66 -7.54 13.61
N ALA A 67 15.64 -6.72 13.37
CA ALA A 67 15.68 -5.31 13.69
C ALA A 67 15.78 -5.04 15.20
N GLN A 68 15.12 -5.84 16.02
CA GLN A 68 15.23 -5.77 17.48
C GLN A 68 16.63 -6.22 17.95
N ALA A 69 17.15 -7.30 17.39
CA ALA A 69 18.47 -7.81 17.75
C ALA A 69 19.62 -6.86 17.41
N SER A 70 19.46 -6.08 16.34
CA SER A 70 20.47 -5.10 15.88
C SER A 70 20.21 -3.67 16.36
N ASP A 71 19.15 -3.43 17.13
CA ASP A 71 18.67 -2.08 17.52
C ASP A 71 18.53 -1.13 16.33
N ALA A 72 17.96 -1.66 15.24
CA ALA A 72 17.76 -0.93 14.00
C ALA A 72 16.70 0.19 14.15
N SER A 73 16.62 1.08 13.18
CA SER A 73 15.59 2.13 13.15
C SER A 73 14.20 1.52 13.01
N LYS A 74 13.24 2.06 13.74
CA LYS A 74 11.84 1.67 13.64
C LYS A 74 11.20 2.17 12.34
N VAL A 75 10.39 1.32 11.71
CA VAL A 75 9.60 1.62 10.53
C VAL A 75 8.12 1.60 10.92
N PHE A 76 7.39 2.69 10.66
CA PHE A 76 6.00 2.84 11.14
C PHE A 76 5.88 2.54 12.64
N ASN A 77 6.69 3.24 13.46
CA ASN A 77 6.74 3.22 14.91
C ASN A 77 7.18 1.90 15.58
N GLU A 78 7.39 0.81 14.84
CA GLU A 78 7.80 -0.49 15.37
C GLU A 78 9.02 -1.04 14.63
N TYR A 79 9.71 -2.01 15.26
CA TYR A 79 10.82 -2.73 14.65
C TYR A 79 10.34 -3.63 13.51
N GLY A 80 11.22 -3.83 12.53
CA GLY A 80 10.96 -4.67 11.35
C GLY A 80 10.23 -3.93 10.24
N ASP A 81 10.51 -4.32 9.02
CA ASP A 81 9.93 -3.72 7.83
C ASP A 81 8.49 -4.19 7.59
N VAL A 82 7.71 -3.32 6.97
CA VAL A 82 6.36 -3.62 6.50
C VAL A 82 6.46 -4.00 5.03
N ILE A 83 6.09 -5.23 4.70
CA ILE A 83 6.14 -5.76 3.33
C ILE A 83 4.76 -5.81 2.69
N VAL A 84 4.73 -5.64 1.38
CA VAL A 84 3.56 -5.83 0.52
C VAL A 84 3.76 -7.13 -0.23
N TYR A 85 2.83 -8.09 -0.11
CA TYR A 85 3.00 -9.41 -0.69
C TYR A 85 1.71 -9.99 -1.26
N GLN A 86 1.86 -10.91 -2.21
CA GLN A 86 0.76 -11.68 -2.79
C GLN A 86 0.38 -12.84 -1.86
N PRO A 87 -0.87 -12.92 -1.36
CA PRO A 87 -1.29 -13.99 -0.46
C PRO A 87 -1.16 -15.35 -1.16
N ASN A 88 -0.34 -16.26 -0.60
CA ASN A 88 0.02 -17.57 -1.17
C ASN A 88 0.40 -17.52 -2.66
N GLY A 89 1.04 -16.43 -3.10
CA GLY A 89 1.44 -16.23 -4.49
C GLY A 89 0.30 -15.98 -5.47
N MET A 90 -0.91 -15.72 -5.00
CA MET A 90 -2.08 -15.47 -5.85
C MET A 90 -1.93 -14.14 -6.58
N THR A 91 -2.00 -14.17 -7.90
CA THR A 91 -2.00 -12.97 -8.75
C THR A 91 -3.42 -12.49 -9.03
N GLY A 92 -3.59 -11.18 -9.25
CA GLY A 92 -4.90 -10.59 -9.58
C GLY A 92 -5.83 -10.36 -8.39
N VAL A 93 -5.32 -10.52 -7.17
CA VAL A 93 -6.00 -10.17 -5.92
C VAL A 93 -5.28 -9.00 -5.26
N THR A 94 -5.95 -8.32 -4.33
CA THR A 94 -5.34 -7.22 -3.56
C THR A 94 -4.19 -7.77 -2.72
N PRO A 95 -2.96 -7.25 -2.83
CA PRO A 95 -1.84 -7.63 -1.98
C PRO A 95 -2.11 -7.29 -0.52
N ILE A 96 -1.49 -8.05 0.38
CA ILE A 96 -1.52 -7.79 1.82
C ILE A 96 -0.33 -6.91 2.19
N ILE A 97 -0.54 -5.98 3.12
CA ILE A 97 0.48 -5.10 3.67
C ILE A 97 0.58 -5.34 5.18
N HIS A 98 1.60 -6.11 5.61
CA HIS A 98 1.82 -6.49 7.00
C HIS A 98 3.30 -6.45 7.36
N ARG A 99 3.61 -6.49 8.66
CA ARG A 99 4.98 -6.47 9.17
C ARG A 99 5.62 -7.86 9.06
N ALA A 100 6.88 -7.87 8.62
CA ALA A 100 7.72 -9.05 8.64
C ALA A 100 8.17 -9.33 10.09
N ILE A 101 7.77 -10.47 10.65
CA ILE A 101 8.04 -10.82 12.06
C ILE A 101 9.34 -11.59 12.20
N THR A 102 9.44 -12.72 11.50
CA THR A 102 10.63 -13.58 11.47
C THR A 102 10.68 -14.37 10.17
N THR A 103 11.80 -14.95 9.85
CA THR A 103 11.94 -15.93 8.78
C THR A 103 11.89 -17.35 9.34
N VAL A 104 11.37 -18.28 8.56
CA VAL A 104 11.37 -19.71 8.89
C VAL A 104 12.02 -20.52 7.76
N THR A 105 12.76 -21.54 8.15
CA THR A 105 13.26 -22.58 7.24
C THR A 105 12.13 -23.53 6.84
N LYS A 106 12.39 -24.42 5.91
CA LYS A 106 11.44 -25.49 5.56
C LYS A 106 11.12 -26.38 6.76
N GLU A 107 12.12 -26.78 7.51
CA GLU A 107 12.01 -27.64 8.69
C GLU A 107 11.18 -26.99 9.80
N GLU A 108 11.36 -25.69 10.02
CA GLU A 108 10.55 -24.89 10.96
C GLU A 108 9.11 -24.76 10.46
N SER A 109 8.91 -24.56 9.16
CA SER A 109 7.59 -24.54 8.55
C SER A 109 6.87 -25.88 8.72
N GLU A 110 7.56 -27.01 8.55
CA GLU A 110 7.02 -28.35 8.85
C GLU A 110 6.67 -28.50 10.33
N ALA A 111 7.50 -27.99 11.24
CA ALA A 111 7.22 -27.98 12.68
C ALA A 111 6.00 -27.13 13.05
N LEU A 112 5.70 -26.08 12.28
CA LEU A 112 4.46 -25.29 12.39
C LEU A 112 3.23 -26.01 11.81
N GLY A 113 3.41 -27.21 11.25
CA GLY A 113 2.35 -28.06 10.71
C GLY A 113 1.96 -27.77 9.25
N PHE A 114 2.84 -27.13 8.47
CA PHE A 114 2.72 -27.08 7.02
C PHE A 114 3.21 -28.40 6.41
N THR A 115 2.61 -28.82 5.31
CA THR A 115 2.94 -30.09 4.65
C THR A 115 2.94 -29.93 3.13
N GLY A 116 3.66 -30.81 2.43
CA GLY A 116 3.73 -30.78 0.96
C GLY A 116 4.36 -29.49 0.44
N ASP A 117 3.76 -28.90 -0.57
CA ASP A 117 4.26 -27.66 -1.20
C ASP A 117 4.13 -26.42 -0.33
N ALA A 118 3.25 -26.46 0.68
CA ALA A 118 3.10 -25.38 1.67
C ALA A 118 4.22 -25.38 2.75
N ALA A 119 4.96 -26.48 2.88
CA ALA A 119 6.10 -26.60 3.76
C ALA A 119 7.37 -26.10 3.07
N HIS A 120 7.63 -24.81 3.16
CA HIS A 120 8.80 -24.16 2.56
C HIS A 120 9.34 -23.06 3.47
N ALA A 121 10.53 -22.58 3.18
CA ALA A 121 11.11 -21.41 3.83
C ALA A 121 10.32 -20.14 3.42
N GLY A 122 10.25 -19.17 4.32
CA GLY A 122 9.57 -17.91 4.04
C GLY A 122 9.46 -17.01 5.26
N VAL A 123 8.72 -15.92 5.09
CA VAL A 123 8.52 -14.89 6.12
C VAL A 123 7.19 -15.12 6.84
N ILE A 124 7.23 -15.05 8.16
CA ILE A 124 6.05 -14.96 9.01
C ILE A 124 5.66 -13.49 9.12
N THR A 125 4.42 -13.17 8.82
CA THR A 125 3.89 -11.81 8.78
C THR A 125 2.76 -11.60 9.78
N LYS A 126 2.53 -10.35 10.20
CA LYS A 126 1.45 -9.99 11.11
C LYS A 126 1.03 -8.55 10.88
N GLY A 127 -0.27 -8.27 10.97
CA GLY A 127 -0.78 -6.91 11.10
C GLY A 127 -0.47 -6.32 12.47
N ASP A 128 -0.18 -5.02 12.54
CA ASP A 128 0.18 -4.32 13.77
C ASP A 128 -1.01 -4.16 14.74
N ASN A 129 -2.23 -4.30 14.25
CA ASN A 129 -3.44 -4.17 15.06
C ASN A 129 -3.72 -5.43 15.88
N GLU A 130 -3.40 -5.39 17.15
CA GLU A 130 -3.57 -6.53 18.08
C GLU A 130 -5.04 -6.97 18.24
N VAL A 131 -6.02 -6.09 17.95
CA VAL A 131 -7.44 -6.43 18.07
C VAL A 131 -7.92 -7.25 16.87
N THR A 132 -7.52 -6.86 15.67
CA THR A 132 -7.92 -7.53 14.43
C THR A 132 -6.94 -8.62 14.00
N ASN A 133 -5.68 -8.50 14.39
CA ASN A 133 -4.58 -9.40 14.04
C ASN A 133 -3.83 -9.88 15.29
N PRO A 134 -4.49 -10.61 16.24
CA PRO A 134 -3.83 -11.05 17.47
C PRO A 134 -2.73 -12.08 17.23
N TYR A 135 -2.76 -12.77 16.08
CA TYR A 135 -1.81 -13.82 15.70
C TYR A 135 -1.17 -13.52 14.36
N PRO A 136 0.02 -14.08 14.08
CA PRO A 136 0.60 -14.06 12.74
C PRO A 136 -0.35 -14.62 11.67
N ASP A 137 -0.20 -14.13 10.45
CA ASP A 137 -1.07 -14.48 9.32
C ASP A 137 -1.09 -15.98 9.04
N GLN A 138 0.02 -16.67 9.28
CA GLN A 138 0.21 -18.10 9.07
C GLN A 138 -0.63 -18.97 10.03
N PHE A 139 -1.21 -18.38 11.08
CA PHE A 139 -2.13 -19.03 12.01
C PHE A 139 -3.58 -18.57 11.83
N GLY A 140 -3.83 -17.68 10.87
CA GLY A 140 -5.15 -17.18 10.52
C GLY A 140 -5.71 -17.77 9.22
N SER A 141 -7.02 -17.56 9.01
CA SER A 141 -7.69 -17.83 7.75
C SER A 141 -8.08 -16.52 7.07
N PHE A 142 -8.03 -16.50 5.73
CA PHE A 142 -8.33 -15.33 4.92
C PHE A 142 -9.47 -15.66 3.94
N PRO A 143 -10.72 -15.75 4.44
CA PRO A 143 -11.87 -16.19 3.62
C PRO A 143 -12.16 -15.25 2.45
N GLY A 144 -11.83 -13.96 2.56
CA GLY A 144 -11.95 -13.00 1.45
C GLY A 144 -11.08 -13.35 0.23
N TYR A 145 -10.01 -14.12 0.44
CA TYR A 145 -9.15 -14.66 -0.62
C TYR A 145 -9.42 -16.13 -0.92
N GLY A 146 -10.33 -16.79 -0.21
CA GLY A 146 -10.53 -18.23 -0.30
C GLY A 146 -9.39 -19.05 0.31
N ILE A 147 -8.54 -18.44 1.14
CA ILE A 147 -7.38 -19.07 1.79
C ILE A 147 -7.79 -19.59 3.16
N SER A 148 -7.69 -20.89 3.38
CA SER A 148 -7.93 -21.54 4.67
C SER A 148 -6.77 -21.34 5.64
N ARG A 149 -5.55 -21.25 5.12
CA ARG A 149 -4.32 -20.99 5.89
C ARG A 149 -3.30 -20.27 5.02
N MET A 150 -2.76 -19.16 5.54
CA MET A 150 -1.65 -18.44 4.91
C MET A 150 -0.36 -19.25 5.05
N GLU A 151 0.36 -19.41 3.95
CA GLU A 151 1.69 -20.02 3.94
C GLU A 151 2.75 -18.99 4.36
N PRO A 152 3.94 -19.41 4.85
CA PRO A 152 5.06 -18.49 4.98
C PRO A 152 5.31 -17.76 3.67
N VAL A 153 5.49 -16.44 3.70
CA VAL A 153 5.60 -15.63 2.49
C VAL A 153 6.93 -15.90 1.81
N LYS A 154 6.90 -16.44 0.59
CA LYS A 154 8.10 -16.61 -0.23
C LYS A 154 8.61 -15.27 -0.73
N GLU A 155 9.93 -15.15 -0.95
CA GLU A 155 10.55 -13.95 -1.49
C GLU A 155 9.92 -13.53 -2.83
N GLU A 156 9.66 -14.47 -3.73
CA GLU A 156 9.01 -14.22 -5.01
C GLU A 156 7.55 -13.73 -4.92
N TRP A 157 6.92 -13.78 -3.73
CA TRP A 157 5.58 -13.25 -3.48
C TRP A 157 5.61 -11.82 -2.95
N ILE A 158 6.78 -11.34 -2.56
CA ILE A 158 6.98 -9.97 -2.07
C ILE A 158 6.93 -9.02 -3.26
N VAL A 159 6.00 -8.08 -3.24
CA VAL A 159 5.87 -7.00 -4.22
C VAL A 159 6.87 -5.89 -3.92
N GLY A 160 7.18 -5.68 -2.64
CA GLY A 160 8.11 -4.68 -2.16
C GLY A 160 7.91 -4.36 -0.68
N LYS A 161 8.64 -3.36 -0.19
CA LYS A 161 8.53 -2.87 1.19
C LYS A 161 7.98 -1.44 1.23
N ALA A 162 7.21 -1.15 2.28
CA ALA A 162 6.65 0.16 2.55
C ALA A 162 7.72 1.07 3.17
N VAL A 163 7.91 2.27 2.63
CA VAL A 163 8.94 3.21 3.12
C VAL A 163 8.33 4.36 3.90
N PHE A 164 7.26 4.95 3.37
CA PHE A 164 6.50 6.00 4.04
C PHE A 164 5.04 5.97 3.60
N ALA A 165 4.19 6.63 4.38
CA ALA A 165 2.77 6.72 4.08
C ALA A 165 2.25 8.15 4.29
N ILE A 166 1.29 8.54 3.47
CA ILE A 166 0.56 9.80 3.61
C ILE A 166 -0.86 9.46 4.05
N PRO A 167 -1.25 9.78 5.30
CA PRO A 167 -2.59 9.48 5.80
C PRO A 167 -3.68 10.18 4.98
N LEU A 168 -4.85 9.55 4.87
CA LEU A 168 -6.06 10.03 4.20
C LEU A 168 -6.00 10.19 2.68
N ILE A 169 -4.83 10.33 2.08
CA ILE A 169 -4.70 10.49 0.62
C ILE A 169 -5.12 9.22 -0.12
N GLY A 170 -4.95 8.04 0.48
CA GLY A 170 -5.40 6.76 -0.06
C GLY A 170 -6.92 6.65 -0.22
N TRP A 171 -7.71 7.50 0.46
CA TRP A 171 -9.15 7.59 0.26
C TRP A 171 -9.52 7.95 -1.19
N VAL A 172 -8.72 8.79 -1.84
CA VAL A 172 -8.98 9.26 -3.22
C VAL A 172 -9.03 8.12 -4.24
N PRO A 173 -8.01 7.27 -4.38
CA PRO A 173 -8.06 6.16 -5.33
C PRO A 173 -9.07 5.06 -4.93
N LEU A 174 -9.32 4.86 -3.63
CA LEU A 174 -10.30 3.88 -3.16
C LEU A 174 -11.75 4.31 -3.40
N HIS A 175 -12.02 5.63 -3.46
CA HIS A 175 -13.34 6.22 -3.68
C HIS A 175 -13.31 7.16 -4.89
N LEU A 176 -12.90 6.61 -6.04
CA LEU A 176 -12.61 7.43 -7.24
C LEU A 176 -13.85 8.20 -7.72
N ILE A 177 -15.02 7.58 -7.72
CA ILE A 177 -16.26 8.23 -8.20
C ILE A 177 -16.65 9.37 -7.27
N GLU A 178 -16.64 9.15 -5.97
CA GLU A 178 -16.92 10.16 -4.95
C GLU A 178 -15.93 11.31 -5.01
N SER A 179 -14.65 11.00 -5.19
CA SER A 179 -13.59 12.00 -5.35
C SER A 179 -13.78 12.87 -6.57
N LEU A 180 -14.18 12.29 -7.70
CA LEU A 180 -14.49 13.03 -8.93
C LEU A 180 -15.73 13.92 -8.77
N LEU A 181 -16.78 13.45 -8.08
CA LEU A 181 -17.96 14.25 -7.78
C LEU A 181 -17.64 15.44 -6.88
N ILE A 182 -16.86 15.22 -5.82
CA ILE A 182 -16.40 16.28 -4.92
C ILE A 182 -15.59 17.33 -5.70
N ALA A 183 -14.64 16.88 -6.53
CA ALA A 183 -13.85 17.78 -7.36
C ALA A 183 -14.73 18.61 -8.31
N ALA A 184 -15.71 18.01 -8.95
CA ALA A 184 -16.66 18.72 -9.84
C ALA A 184 -17.46 19.79 -9.07
N VAL A 185 -17.96 19.47 -7.87
CA VAL A 185 -18.66 20.44 -7.02
C VAL A 185 -17.75 21.59 -6.63
N ILE A 186 -16.51 21.32 -6.24
CA ILE A 186 -15.53 22.36 -5.88
C ILE A 186 -15.28 23.30 -7.07
N ILE A 187 -15.10 22.77 -8.28
CA ILE A 187 -14.87 23.55 -9.49
C ILE A 187 -16.07 24.48 -9.75
N VAL A 188 -17.29 23.95 -9.69
CA VAL A 188 -18.51 24.75 -9.87
C VAL A 188 -18.61 25.84 -8.82
N CYS A 189 -18.35 25.54 -7.55
CA CYS A 189 -18.35 26.54 -6.48
C CYS A 189 -17.33 27.66 -6.72
N ILE A 190 -16.10 27.31 -7.12
CA ILE A 190 -15.06 28.28 -7.45
C ILE A 190 -15.50 29.19 -8.60
N GLU A 191 -16.11 28.61 -9.65
CA GLU A 191 -16.60 29.38 -10.79
C GLU A 191 -17.74 30.33 -10.42
N VAL A 192 -18.70 29.88 -9.62
CA VAL A 192 -19.80 30.73 -9.12
C VAL A 192 -19.25 31.87 -8.28
N VAL A 193 -18.36 31.58 -7.33
CA VAL A 193 -17.74 32.62 -6.47
C VAL A 193 -16.96 33.62 -7.33
N SER A 194 -16.16 33.18 -8.27
CA SER A 194 -15.41 34.06 -9.16
C SER A 194 -16.30 34.98 -9.98
N ARG A 195 -17.41 34.45 -10.52
CA ARG A 195 -18.41 35.25 -11.28
C ARG A 195 -19.11 36.29 -10.36
N VAL A 196 -19.45 35.93 -9.14
CA VAL A 196 -20.06 36.86 -8.15
C VAL A 196 -19.09 37.97 -7.80
N LEU A 197 -17.84 37.64 -7.52
CA LEU A 197 -16.81 38.65 -7.21
C LEU A 197 -16.52 39.58 -8.40
N ALA A 198 -16.47 39.06 -9.61
CA ALA A 198 -16.31 39.88 -10.83
C ALA A 198 -17.46 40.87 -11.02
N LYS A 199 -18.72 40.42 -10.81
CA LYS A 199 -19.91 41.30 -10.89
C LYS A 199 -19.88 42.39 -9.80
N ARG A 200 -19.39 42.08 -8.59
CA ARG A 200 -19.26 43.08 -7.49
C ARG A 200 -18.22 44.16 -7.81
N LYS A 201 -17.07 43.75 -8.44
CA LYS A 201 -16.02 44.71 -8.86
C LYS A 201 -16.53 45.63 -10.00
N SER A 202 -17.30 45.11 -10.94
CA SER A 202 -17.90 45.91 -12.02
C SER A 202 -18.92 46.94 -11.55
N LYS A 203 -19.66 46.68 -10.46
CA LYS A 203 -20.63 47.63 -9.87
C LYS A 203 -20.01 48.75 -9.02
N LYS A 204 -18.73 48.64 -8.67
CA LYS A 204 -18.00 49.64 -7.83
C LYS A 204 -17.14 50.60 -8.67
N ARG A 205 -17.09 50.41 -9.97
CA ARG A 205 -16.54 51.33 -10.96
C ARG A 205 -17.65 52.08 -11.68
#